data_2553490a68161916445d22eb3d9cd6bc
#
_entry.id   2553490a68161916445d22eb3d9cd6bc
#
_cell.length_a   1.000
_cell.length_b   1.000
_cell.length_c   1.000
_cell.angle_alpha   90.00
_cell.angle_beta   90.00
_cell.angle_gamma   90.00
#
_symmetry.space_group_name_H-M   'P 1'
#
loop_
_entity.id
_entity.type
_entity.pdbx_description
1 polymer ?
#
loop_
_entity_poly.entity_id
_entity_poly.type
_entity_poly.pdbx_seq_one_letter_code
_entity_poly.pdbx_strand_id
1 'polypeptide(L)'
;MTLLLPLGLLGLLSLAALILIYVLRPNYQQKLVSTTFVWKLSMKYKKNRLPISRLRNILILLCQLILLASLALMMAQPAVPTVFGATKNEKVAIIDASASMMVASSSGTRFERAVKEVQSLANRTLALDDGVVSVIVADEEAHFVATRVTGENSDTLTATLNTLLADGSNACTYGSADLNGAAELAESVLEMNSEAEVLLYTGKNYRDGDTGSFTVVDIADDDDWNAAVLNVTAELDDASPYTFNAEVGSFGLGQAMT
;
A
#
# COMPACT_ATOMS: atom_id res chain seq x y z
N MET A 1 -7.15 -9.57 -14.61
CA MET A 1 -8.10 -9.88 -13.52
C MET A 1 -7.61 -11.13 -12.83
N THR A 2 -7.00 -11.01 -11.69
CA THR A 2 -6.60 -12.13 -10.85
C THR A 2 -7.65 -12.29 -9.74
N LEU A 3 -8.06 -13.54 -9.49
CA LEU A 3 -8.96 -13.86 -8.40
C LEU A 3 -8.09 -14.32 -7.22
N LEU A 4 -8.10 -13.57 -6.12
CA LEU A 4 -7.37 -13.94 -4.90
C LEU A 4 -7.87 -15.26 -4.31
N LEU A 5 -9.18 -15.55 -4.44
CA LEU A 5 -9.79 -16.78 -3.96
C LEU A 5 -10.69 -17.41 -5.05
N PRO A 6 -10.10 -18.16 -6.02
CA PRO A 6 -10.89 -18.79 -7.09
C PRO A 6 -11.94 -19.78 -6.56
N LEU A 7 -11.74 -20.36 -5.37
CA LEU A 7 -12.72 -21.20 -4.70
C LEU A 7 -14.02 -20.45 -4.32
N GLY A 8 -13.99 -19.13 -4.18
CA GLY A 8 -15.19 -18.31 -3.96
C GLY A 8 -16.21 -18.40 -5.11
N LEU A 9 -15.76 -18.70 -6.33
CA LEU A 9 -16.65 -18.92 -7.48
C LEU A 9 -17.53 -20.19 -7.34
N LEU A 10 -17.17 -21.11 -6.46
CA LEU A 10 -18.06 -22.25 -6.15
C LEU A 10 -19.39 -21.78 -5.54
N GLY A 11 -19.42 -20.59 -4.95
CA GLY A 11 -20.66 -19.95 -4.51
C GLY A 11 -21.67 -19.72 -5.64
N LEU A 12 -21.23 -19.62 -6.91
CA LEU A 12 -22.13 -19.52 -8.07
C LEU A 12 -22.94 -20.79 -8.32
N LEU A 13 -22.50 -21.95 -7.81
CA LEU A 13 -23.31 -23.18 -7.85
C LEU A 13 -24.62 -23.05 -7.08
N SER A 14 -24.66 -22.19 -6.07
CA SER A 14 -25.90 -21.89 -5.32
C SER A 14 -26.99 -21.25 -6.20
N LEU A 15 -26.59 -20.52 -7.25
CA LEU A 15 -27.55 -19.95 -8.22
C LEU A 15 -28.27 -21.05 -9.00
N ALA A 16 -27.53 -22.09 -9.44
CA ALA A 16 -28.11 -23.22 -10.13
C ALA A 16 -29.09 -24.00 -9.19
N ALA A 17 -28.70 -24.19 -7.93
CA ALA A 17 -29.54 -24.84 -6.93
C ALA A 17 -30.82 -24.01 -6.67
N LEU A 18 -30.73 -22.68 -6.58
CA LEU A 18 -31.89 -21.81 -6.40
C LEU A 18 -32.86 -21.89 -7.58
N ILE A 19 -32.33 -21.85 -8.81
CA ILE A 19 -33.13 -21.97 -10.03
C ILE A 19 -33.84 -23.34 -10.07
N LEU A 20 -33.10 -24.42 -9.73
CA LEU A 20 -33.66 -25.77 -9.67
C LEU A 20 -34.85 -25.86 -8.66
N ILE A 21 -34.68 -25.34 -7.47
CA ILE A 21 -35.72 -25.30 -6.45
C ILE A 21 -36.93 -24.50 -6.93
N TYR A 22 -36.68 -23.38 -7.62
CA TYR A 22 -37.75 -22.54 -8.15
C TYR A 22 -38.56 -23.26 -9.27
N VAL A 23 -37.88 -23.98 -10.17
CA VAL A 23 -38.48 -24.75 -11.26
C VAL A 23 -39.25 -25.96 -10.72
N LEU A 24 -38.68 -26.65 -9.71
CA LEU A 24 -39.30 -27.81 -9.09
C LEU A 24 -40.43 -27.46 -8.13
N ARG A 25 -40.72 -26.19 -7.89
CA ARG A 25 -41.77 -25.74 -7.00
C ARG A 25 -43.11 -26.30 -7.43
N PRO A 26 -43.77 -27.17 -6.62
CA PRO A 26 -45.03 -27.80 -6.99
C PRO A 26 -46.12 -26.75 -7.12
N ASN A 27 -46.82 -26.77 -8.25
CA ASN A 27 -48.04 -26.00 -8.45
C ASN A 27 -49.17 -26.70 -7.69
N TYR A 28 -49.45 -26.24 -6.47
CA TYR A 28 -50.60 -26.72 -5.75
C TYR A 28 -51.87 -26.24 -6.47
N GLN A 29 -52.50 -27.13 -7.20
CA GLN A 29 -53.88 -26.91 -7.67
C GLN A 29 -54.82 -27.15 -6.50
N GLN A 30 -55.47 -26.09 -6.04
CA GLN A 30 -56.58 -26.24 -5.11
C GLN A 30 -57.72 -26.99 -5.83
N LYS A 31 -57.84 -28.29 -5.60
CA LYS A 31 -59.04 -29.04 -5.95
C LYS A 31 -60.13 -28.65 -4.94
N LEU A 32 -61.08 -27.85 -5.42
CA LEU A 32 -62.31 -27.60 -4.71
C LEU A 32 -63.13 -28.88 -4.66
N VAL A 33 -63.19 -29.48 -3.49
CA VAL A 33 -64.09 -30.60 -3.22
C VAL A 33 -65.39 -30.02 -2.77
N SER A 34 -66.49 -30.29 -3.60
CA SER A 34 -67.86 -30.28 -3.33
C SER A 34 -68.56 -28.99 -2.82
N THR A 35 -69.54 -28.63 -3.65
CA THR A 35 -70.80 -28.05 -3.37
C THR A 35 -70.87 -26.68 -2.73
N THR A 36 -71.14 -25.75 -3.56
CA THR A 36 -72.32 -24.88 -3.49
C THR A 36 -72.32 -23.95 -4.70
N PHE A 37 -73.42 -23.82 -5.36
CA PHE A 37 -73.67 -22.97 -6.53
C PHE A 37 -73.22 -21.51 -6.32
N VAL A 38 -73.29 -21.02 -5.07
CA VAL A 38 -72.83 -19.69 -4.63
C VAL A 38 -71.33 -19.49 -4.84
N TRP A 39 -70.51 -20.53 -4.64
CA TRP A 39 -69.07 -20.47 -4.87
C TRP A 39 -68.70 -20.39 -6.35
N LYS A 40 -69.48 -20.99 -7.23
CA LYS A 40 -69.29 -20.89 -8.68
C LYS A 40 -69.55 -19.48 -9.19
N LEU A 41 -70.47 -18.76 -8.61
CA LEU A 41 -70.80 -17.38 -8.97
C LEU A 41 -69.60 -16.43 -8.51
N SER A 42 -69.11 -16.64 -7.31
CA SER A 42 -67.94 -15.86 -6.78
C SER A 42 -66.68 -16.03 -7.59
N MET A 43 -66.45 -17.21 -8.16
CA MET A 43 -65.26 -17.46 -9.00
C MET A 43 -65.33 -16.78 -10.37
N LYS A 44 -66.54 -16.52 -10.89
CA LYS A 44 -66.70 -15.82 -12.19
C LYS A 44 -66.24 -14.36 -12.14
N TYR A 45 -66.29 -13.74 -10.96
CA TYR A 45 -65.80 -12.37 -10.72
C TYR A 45 -64.32 -12.28 -10.40
N LYS A 46 -63.63 -13.40 -10.15
CA LYS A 46 -62.19 -13.42 -9.83
C LYS A 46 -61.27 -13.53 -11.04
N LYS A 47 -61.80 -13.54 -12.27
CA LYS A 47 -61.06 -13.85 -13.50
C LYS A 47 -60.22 -12.70 -14.06
N ASN A 48 -60.28 -11.51 -13.48
CA ASN A 48 -59.56 -10.33 -13.97
C ASN A 48 -58.55 -9.78 -12.96
N ARG A 49 -57.93 -10.61 -12.12
CA ARG A 49 -56.77 -10.15 -11.39
C ARG A 49 -55.54 -10.27 -12.28
N LEU A 50 -54.99 -9.12 -12.61
CA LEU A 50 -53.69 -9.00 -13.25
C LEU A 50 -52.69 -10.00 -12.66
N PRO A 51 -51.77 -10.62 -13.42
CA PRO A 51 -50.85 -11.63 -12.93
C PRO A 51 -49.74 -11.04 -12.04
N ILE A 52 -50.10 -10.11 -11.17
CA ILE A 52 -49.21 -9.41 -10.24
C ILE A 52 -48.49 -10.39 -9.31
N SER A 53 -49.17 -11.52 -8.96
CA SER A 53 -48.52 -12.56 -8.16
C SER A 53 -47.37 -13.28 -8.85
N ARG A 54 -47.46 -13.46 -10.17
CA ARG A 54 -46.37 -14.03 -10.96
C ARG A 54 -45.21 -13.04 -11.11
N LEU A 55 -45.52 -11.77 -11.36
CA LEU A 55 -44.52 -10.70 -11.45
C LEU A 55 -43.76 -10.53 -10.14
N ARG A 56 -44.50 -10.52 -9.00
CA ARG A 56 -43.88 -10.43 -7.67
C ARG A 56 -42.94 -11.60 -7.39
N ASN A 57 -43.33 -12.83 -7.74
CA ASN A 57 -42.48 -14.01 -7.52
C ASN A 57 -41.24 -13.98 -8.40
N ILE A 58 -41.32 -13.51 -9.63
CA ILE A 58 -40.17 -13.32 -10.53
C ILE A 58 -39.24 -12.23 -9.99
N LEU A 59 -39.81 -11.12 -9.49
CA LEU A 59 -39.02 -10.04 -8.90
C LEU A 59 -38.25 -10.53 -7.66
N ILE A 60 -38.88 -11.30 -6.78
CA ILE A 60 -38.21 -11.89 -5.61
C ILE A 60 -37.11 -12.83 -6.03
N LEU A 61 -37.31 -13.66 -7.04
CA LEU A 61 -36.28 -14.55 -7.58
C LEU A 61 -35.11 -13.75 -8.11
N LEU A 62 -35.36 -12.68 -8.87
CA LEU A 62 -34.32 -11.81 -9.42
C LEU A 62 -33.47 -11.18 -8.29
N CYS A 63 -34.13 -10.64 -7.25
CA CYS A 63 -33.43 -10.09 -6.08
C CYS A 63 -32.56 -11.14 -5.37
N GLN A 64 -33.04 -12.37 -5.24
CA GLN A 64 -32.28 -13.47 -4.63
C GLN A 64 -31.07 -13.86 -5.50
N LEU A 65 -31.22 -13.90 -6.83
CA LEU A 65 -30.14 -14.18 -7.75
C LEU A 65 -29.04 -13.12 -7.68
N ILE A 66 -29.42 -11.84 -7.67
CA ILE A 66 -28.49 -10.72 -7.56
C ILE A 66 -27.75 -10.77 -6.21
N LEU A 67 -28.45 -11.05 -5.12
CA LEU A 67 -27.86 -11.14 -3.79
C LEU A 67 -26.85 -12.28 -3.70
N LEU A 68 -27.19 -13.48 -4.18
CA LEU A 68 -26.28 -14.62 -4.19
C LEU A 68 -25.08 -14.40 -5.12
N ALA A 69 -25.30 -13.79 -6.30
CA ALA A 69 -24.22 -13.46 -7.23
C ALA A 69 -23.26 -12.44 -6.62
N SER A 70 -23.77 -11.39 -5.96
CA SER A 70 -22.93 -10.38 -5.32
C SER A 70 -22.16 -10.97 -4.14
N LEU A 71 -22.75 -11.87 -3.36
CA LEU A 71 -22.07 -12.55 -2.26
C LEU A 71 -20.95 -13.48 -2.79
N ALA A 72 -21.21 -14.23 -3.85
CA ALA A 72 -20.20 -15.08 -4.48
C ALA A 72 -19.04 -14.28 -5.07
N LEU A 73 -19.32 -13.13 -5.70
CA LEU A 73 -18.30 -12.22 -6.19
C LEU A 73 -17.49 -11.59 -5.06
N MET A 74 -18.15 -11.23 -3.95
CA MET A 74 -17.47 -10.70 -2.77
C MET A 74 -16.51 -11.74 -2.16
N MET A 75 -16.92 -13.02 -2.10
CA MET A 75 -16.04 -14.11 -1.63
C MET A 75 -14.91 -14.43 -2.61
N ALA A 76 -15.12 -14.24 -3.90
CA ALA A 76 -14.09 -14.48 -4.91
C ALA A 76 -12.99 -13.41 -4.90
N GLN A 77 -13.21 -12.28 -4.19
CA GLN A 77 -12.29 -11.14 -4.11
C GLN A 77 -11.65 -10.84 -5.48
N PRO A 78 -12.43 -10.40 -6.48
CA PRO A 78 -11.86 -10.03 -7.75
C PRO A 78 -10.91 -8.85 -7.53
N ALA A 79 -9.61 -9.12 -7.50
CA ALA A 79 -8.62 -8.10 -7.64
C ALA A 79 -8.68 -7.63 -9.09
N VAL A 80 -9.24 -6.47 -9.31
CA VAL A 80 -8.98 -5.74 -10.54
C VAL A 80 -7.57 -5.20 -10.31
N PRO A 81 -6.52 -5.71 -10.99
CA PRO A 81 -5.33 -4.91 -11.09
C PRO A 81 -5.85 -3.59 -11.65
N THR A 82 -5.75 -2.54 -10.89
CA THR A 82 -5.81 -1.20 -11.45
C THR A 82 -4.59 -1.16 -12.36
N VAL A 83 -4.77 -1.61 -13.57
CA VAL A 83 -3.82 -1.46 -14.67
C VAL A 83 -3.91 0.01 -15.06
N PHE A 84 -3.49 0.88 -14.19
CA PHE A 84 -2.77 2.04 -14.63
C PHE A 84 -1.46 1.45 -15.17
N GLY A 85 -1.37 1.32 -16.47
CA GLY A 85 -0.45 0.56 -17.25
C GLY A 85 0.87 0.25 -16.56
N ALA A 86 1.29 -1.03 -16.63
CA ALA A 86 2.68 -1.36 -16.39
C ALA A 86 3.50 -0.45 -17.31
N THR A 87 4.08 0.59 -16.75
CA THR A 87 4.91 1.53 -17.49
C THR A 87 6.33 1.06 -17.33
N LYS A 88 7.09 1.05 -18.41
CA LYS A 88 8.54 0.74 -18.36
C LYS A 88 9.32 1.75 -17.55
N ASN A 89 8.72 2.91 -17.26
CA ASN A 89 9.34 4.03 -16.59
C ASN A 89 8.79 4.24 -15.16
N GLU A 90 8.48 3.14 -14.45
CA GLU A 90 8.09 3.22 -13.05
C GLU A 90 9.31 3.05 -12.15
N LYS A 91 9.51 4.02 -11.25
CA LYS A 91 10.60 4.03 -10.28
C LYS A 91 10.05 4.04 -8.86
N VAL A 92 10.60 3.20 -8.02
CA VAL A 92 10.33 3.19 -6.58
C VAL A 92 11.59 3.61 -5.87
N ALA A 93 11.58 4.75 -5.21
CA ALA A 93 12.69 5.24 -4.43
C ALA A 93 12.45 4.94 -2.94
N ILE A 94 13.35 4.20 -2.33
CA ILE A 94 13.38 3.95 -0.88
C ILE A 94 14.47 4.84 -0.31
N ILE A 95 14.12 5.69 0.65
CA ILE A 95 15.05 6.56 1.38
C ILE A 95 15.29 5.96 2.75
N ASP A 96 16.52 5.56 3.02
CA ASP A 96 16.96 5.15 4.36
C ASP A 96 16.94 6.38 5.28
N ALA A 97 16.17 6.32 6.36
CA ALA A 97 16.09 7.35 7.38
C ALA A 97 16.66 6.88 8.73
N SER A 98 17.63 5.98 8.71
CA SER A 98 18.34 5.53 9.91
C SER A 98 19.27 6.61 10.47
N ALA A 99 19.74 6.42 11.71
CA ALA A 99 20.69 7.30 12.37
C ALA A 99 21.97 7.54 11.54
N SER A 100 22.39 6.58 10.72
CA SER A 100 23.56 6.72 9.83
C SER A 100 23.38 7.76 8.73
N MET A 101 22.13 8.13 8.42
CA MET A 101 21.80 9.14 7.42
C MET A 101 21.87 10.58 7.97
N MET A 102 22.05 10.75 9.29
CA MET A 102 22.29 12.05 9.92
C MET A 102 23.75 12.53 9.77
N VAL A 103 24.64 11.68 9.27
CA VAL A 103 26.04 12.04 9.01
C VAL A 103 26.09 13.24 8.08
N ALA A 104 26.89 14.24 8.46
CA ALA A 104 27.01 15.52 7.77
C ALA A 104 28.27 15.60 6.91
N SER A 105 28.17 16.37 5.83
CA SER A 105 29.30 16.79 5.00
C SER A 105 29.19 18.27 4.66
N SER A 106 30.09 18.78 3.83
CA SER A 106 30.02 20.15 3.29
C SER A 106 28.74 20.39 2.45
N SER A 107 28.14 19.33 1.91
CA SER A 107 26.95 19.37 1.05
C SER A 107 25.62 19.14 1.79
N GLY A 108 25.65 18.97 3.10
CA GLY A 108 24.49 18.66 3.96
C GLY A 108 24.56 17.24 4.51
N THR A 109 23.47 16.79 5.15
CA THR A 109 23.38 15.41 5.66
C THR A 109 23.20 14.40 4.53
N ARG A 110 23.53 13.13 4.80
CA ARG A 110 23.25 12.04 3.84
C ARG A 110 21.77 11.97 3.50
N PHE A 111 20.90 12.16 4.48
CA PHE A 111 19.45 12.19 4.26
C PHE A 111 19.04 13.30 3.29
N GLU A 112 19.51 14.52 3.51
CA GLU A 112 19.23 15.64 2.60
C GLU A 112 19.72 15.38 1.18
N ARG A 113 20.92 14.76 1.03
CA ARG A 113 21.45 14.37 -0.27
C ARG A 113 20.58 13.29 -0.94
N ALA A 114 20.15 12.28 -0.18
CA ALA A 114 19.24 11.24 -0.67
C ALA A 114 17.92 11.85 -1.18
N VAL A 115 17.31 12.75 -0.42
CA VAL A 115 16.07 13.42 -0.84
C VAL A 115 16.27 14.26 -2.10
N LYS A 116 17.40 14.98 -2.22
CA LYS A 116 17.75 15.74 -3.44
C LYS A 116 17.95 14.85 -4.66
N GLU A 117 18.60 13.68 -4.48
CA GLU A 117 18.75 12.69 -5.54
C GLU A 117 17.42 12.09 -5.98
N VAL A 118 16.55 11.75 -5.02
CA VAL A 118 15.18 11.30 -5.30
C VAL A 118 14.37 12.38 -6.01
N GLN A 119 14.52 13.65 -5.63
CA GLN A 119 13.89 14.76 -6.33
C GLN A 119 14.38 14.89 -7.78
N SER A 120 15.69 14.71 -7.99
CA SER A 120 16.27 14.70 -9.33
C SER A 120 15.77 13.51 -10.16
N LEU A 121 15.70 12.30 -9.56
CA LEU A 121 15.11 11.11 -10.19
C LEU A 121 13.66 11.37 -10.58
N ALA A 122 12.86 11.88 -9.64
CA ALA A 122 11.43 12.17 -9.85
C ALA A 122 11.24 13.13 -11.02
N ASN A 123 11.99 14.24 -11.04
CA ASN A 123 11.90 15.24 -12.12
C ASN A 123 12.23 14.63 -13.49
N ARG A 124 13.25 13.77 -13.56
CA ARG A 124 13.64 13.09 -14.82
C ARG A 124 12.61 12.06 -15.26
N THR A 125 12.07 11.28 -14.31
CA THR A 125 11.11 10.22 -14.62
C THR A 125 9.76 10.81 -15.00
N LEU A 126 9.26 11.78 -14.23
CA LEU A 126 7.96 12.43 -14.47
C LEU A 126 7.93 13.34 -15.71
N ALA A 127 9.09 13.69 -16.27
CA ALA A 127 9.19 14.36 -17.57
C ALA A 127 8.86 13.43 -18.76
N LEU A 128 8.82 12.11 -18.54
CA LEU A 128 8.42 11.14 -19.53
C LEU A 128 6.89 10.99 -19.53
N ASP A 129 6.29 10.78 -20.71
CA ASP A 129 4.83 10.68 -20.86
C ASP A 129 4.19 9.57 -20.02
N ASP A 130 4.94 8.49 -19.75
CA ASP A 130 4.53 7.32 -18.99
C ASP A 130 5.31 7.15 -17.67
N GLY A 131 5.98 8.20 -17.21
CA GLY A 131 6.79 8.20 -16.00
C GLY A 131 5.92 8.12 -14.74
N VAL A 132 6.26 7.20 -13.85
CA VAL A 132 5.58 7.01 -12.55
C VAL A 132 6.64 6.89 -11.45
N VAL A 133 6.43 7.58 -10.33
CA VAL A 133 7.34 7.55 -9.19
C VAL A 133 6.59 7.26 -7.91
N SER A 134 7.09 6.32 -7.13
CA SER A 134 6.69 6.07 -5.74
C SER A 134 7.87 6.35 -4.82
N VAL A 135 7.61 6.92 -3.66
CA VAL A 135 8.64 7.23 -2.66
C VAL A 135 8.24 6.61 -1.32
N ILE A 136 9.15 5.83 -0.76
CA ILE A 136 9.05 5.18 0.54
C ILE A 136 10.13 5.78 1.45
N VAL A 137 9.79 6.12 2.66
CA VAL A 137 10.76 6.46 3.72
C VAL A 137 10.80 5.30 4.70
N ALA A 138 12.00 4.80 4.96
CA ALA A 138 12.26 3.77 5.94
C ALA A 138 12.84 4.42 7.20
N ASP A 139 11.98 4.77 8.14
CA ASP A 139 12.31 5.23 9.49
C ASP A 139 12.09 4.09 10.52
N GLU A 140 11.39 4.32 11.61
CA GLU A 140 11.02 3.27 12.58
C GLU A 140 10.00 2.28 12.02
N GLU A 141 9.09 2.76 11.14
CA GLU A 141 8.09 1.98 10.42
C GLU A 141 7.99 2.49 8.98
N ALA A 142 8.40 1.66 8.02
CA ALA A 142 8.43 2.08 6.64
C ALA A 142 7.06 2.48 6.11
N HIS A 143 6.99 3.60 5.40
CA HIS A 143 5.73 4.11 4.87
C HIS A 143 5.88 4.81 3.51
N PHE A 144 4.79 4.82 2.74
CA PHE A 144 4.75 5.61 1.51
C PHE A 144 4.60 7.10 1.82
N VAL A 145 5.52 7.89 1.31
CA VAL A 145 5.42 9.35 1.28
C VAL A 145 4.68 9.80 0.03
N ALA A 146 4.86 9.06 -1.06
CA ALA A 146 4.15 9.26 -2.31
C ALA A 146 3.95 7.92 -3.02
N THR A 147 2.75 7.69 -3.56
CA THR A 147 2.39 6.45 -4.23
C THR A 147 2.01 6.73 -5.68
N ARG A 148 2.75 6.13 -6.63
CA ARG A 148 2.45 6.14 -8.06
C ARG A 148 2.10 7.54 -8.62
N VAL A 149 2.93 8.51 -8.32
CA VAL A 149 2.78 9.89 -8.82
C VAL A 149 3.14 9.94 -10.30
N THR A 150 2.33 10.61 -11.09
CA THR A 150 2.53 10.88 -12.51
C THR A 150 2.87 12.35 -12.75
N GLY A 151 3.25 12.71 -13.97
CA GLY A 151 3.57 14.09 -14.33
C GLY A 151 2.47 15.11 -13.99
N GLU A 152 1.20 14.70 -14.02
CA GLU A 152 0.06 15.57 -13.67
C GLU A 152 0.06 16.00 -12.19
N ASN A 153 0.61 15.18 -11.30
CA ASN A 153 0.65 15.41 -9.85
C ASN A 153 2.06 15.68 -9.32
N SER A 154 3.00 16.03 -10.19
CA SER A 154 4.42 16.26 -9.84
C SER A 154 4.61 17.35 -8.78
N ASP A 155 3.75 18.39 -8.78
CA ASP A 155 3.81 19.48 -7.81
C ASP A 155 3.57 18.99 -6.37
N THR A 156 2.67 18.00 -6.18
CA THR A 156 2.41 17.40 -4.88
C THR A 156 3.62 16.65 -4.36
N LEU A 157 4.27 15.84 -5.22
CA LEU A 157 5.50 15.12 -4.87
C LEU A 157 6.62 16.10 -4.51
N THR A 158 6.80 17.14 -5.31
CA THR A 158 7.82 18.17 -5.07
C THR A 158 7.58 18.87 -3.73
N ALA A 159 6.34 19.23 -3.40
CA ALA A 159 6.00 19.83 -2.12
C ALA A 159 6.31 18.89 -0.94
N THR A 160 6.00 17.60 -1.08
CA THR A 160 6.27 16.59 -0.05
C THR A 160 7.78 16.38 0.15
N LEU A 161 8.57 16.26 -0.93
CA LEU A 161 10.02 16.15 -0.85
C LEU A 161 10.67 17.41 -0.24
N ASN A 162 10.14 18.60 -0.55
CA ASN A 162 10.60 19.83 0.08
C ASN A 162 10.29 19.89 1.59
N THR A 163 9.18 19.28 2.03
CA THR A 163 8.89 19.14 3.47
C THR A 163 9.91 18.24 4.15
N LEU A 164 10.25 17.09 3.54
CA LEU A 164 11.31 16.20 4.05
C LEU A 164 12.67 16.90 4.11
N LEU A 165 13.00 17.73 3.13
CA LEU A 165 14.23 18.54 3.15
C LEU A 165 14.22 19.60 4.27
N ALA A 166 13.07 20.19 4.56
CA ALA A 166 12.93 21.18 5.64
C ALA A 166 13.04 20.53 7.01
N ASP A 167 12.53 19.30 7.16
CA ASP A 167 12.66 18.50 8.39
C ASP A 167 14.09 18.02 8.60
N GLY A 168 14.82 17.76 7.51
CA GLY A 168 16.23 17.37 7.51
C GLY A 168 16.49 16.14 8.38
N SER A 169 17.45 16.22 9.29
CA SER A 169 17.78 15.12 10.21
C SER A 169 16.65 14.76 11.20
N ASN A 170 15.65 15.62 11.41
CA ASN A 170 14.51 15.29 12.27
C ASN A 170 13.59 14.24 11.64
N ALA A 171 13.68 14.04 10.32
CA ALA A 171 12.98 12.96 9.63
C ALA A 171 13.64 11.58 9.80
N CYS A 172 14.85 11.55 10.42
CA CYS A 172 15.58 10.30 10.64
C CYS A 172 15.31 9.76 12.04
N THR A 173 15.26 8.43 12.16
CA THR A 173 15.25 7.75 13.46
C THR A 173 16.63 7.70 14.08
N TYR A 174 16.73 7.68 15.42
CA TYR A 174 18.00 7.48 16.12
C TYR A 174 18.46 6.01 16.16
N GLY A 175 17.71 5.11 15.51
CA GLY A 175 17.98 3.68 15.43
C GLY A 175 18.29 3.20 14.02
N SER A 176 17.97 1.94 13.79
CA SER A 176 17.99 1.33 12.47
C SER A 176 16.67 1.60 11.75
N ALA A 177 16.76 1.84 10.44
CA ALA A 177 15.58 1.92 9.59
C ALA A 177 14.89 0.55 9.42
N ASP A 178 13.58 0.56 9.23
CA ASP A 178 12.80 -0.62 8.86
C ASP A 178 12.90 -0.90 7.35
N LEU A 179 14.07 -1.43 6.95
CA LEU A 179 14.31 -1.78 5.55
C LEU A 179 13.49 -3.00 5.10
N ASN A 180 13.09 -3.88 6.03
CA ASN A 180 12.25 -5.04 5.69
C ASN A 180 10.84 -4.59 5.33
N GLY A 181 10.24 -3.73 6.14
CA GLY A 181 8.94 -3.13 5.82
C GLY A 181 8.98 -2.32 4.52
N ALA A 182 10.07 -1.57 4.27
CA ALA A 182 10.26 -0.85 3.01
C ALA A 182 10.35 -1.80 1.80
N ALA A 183 11.00 -2.96 1.98
CA ALA A 183 11.06 -4.00 0.96
C ALA A 183 9.68 -4.59 0.65
N GLU A 184 8.88 -4.91 1.68
CA GLU A 184 7.51 -5.41 1.51
C GLU A 184 6.62 -4.40 0.77
N LEU A 185 6.76 -3.10 1.09
CA LEU A 185 6.05 -2.04 0.40
C LEU A 185 6.47 -1.93 -1.08
N ALA A 186 7.78 -2.04 -1.36
CA ALA A 186 8.28 -2.02 -2.73
C ALA A 186 7.84 -3.26 -3.53
N GLU A 187 7.82 -4.45 -2.89
CA GLU A 187 7.30 -5.68 -3.50
C GLU A 187 5.83 -5.53 -3.89
N SER A 188 5.02 -4.83 -3.10
CA SER A 188 3.63 -4.55 -3.46
C SER A 188 3.49 -3.75 -4.76
N VAL A 189 4.46 -2.88 -5.06
CA VAL A 189 4.50 -2.16 -6.35
C VAL A 189 4.99 -3.08 -7.47
N LEU A 190 5.99 -3.94 -7.20
CA LEU A 190 6.50 -4.91 -8.17
C LEU A 190 5.45 -5.97 -8.53
N GLU A 191 4.56 -6.34 -7.62
CA GLU A 191 3.41 -7.20 -7.92
C GLU A 191 2.44 -6.56 -8.93
N MET A 192 2.31 -5.24 -8.89
CA MET A 192 1.48 -4.49 -9.86
C MET A 192 2.23 -4.25 -11.17
N ASN A 193 3.53 -4.03 -11.11
CA ASN A 193 4.40 -3.79 -12.25
C ASN A 193 5.77 -4.42 -12.03
N SER A 194 6.00 -5.61 -12.57
CA SER A 194 7.25 -6.35 -12.45
C SER A 194 8.44 -5.70 -13.21
N GLU A 195 8.19 -4.69 -14.05
CA GLU A 195 9.22 -3.93 -14.75
C GLU A 195 9.63 -2.65 -13.98
N ALA A 196 9.01 -2.37 -12.81
CA ALA A 196 9.38 -1.23 -11.99
C ALA A 196 10.80 -1.42 -11.43
N GLU A 197 11.58 -0.34 -11.43
CA GLU A 197 12.93 -0.33 -10.85
C GLU A 197 12.88 0.21 -9.43
N VAL A 198 13.43 -0.58 -8.49
CA VAL A 198 13.50 -0.18 -7.08
C VAL A 198 14.92 0.29 -6.77
N LEU A 199 15.02 1.52 -6.25
CA LEU A 199 16.28 2.15 -5.87
C LEU A 199 16.29 2.43 -4.37
N LEU A 200 17.30 1.91 -3.66
CA LEU A 200 17.53 2.15 -2.24
C LEU A 200 18.62 3.19 -2.05
N TYR A 201 18.28 4.35 -1.52
CA TYR A 201 19.20 5.44 -1.20
C TYR A 201 19.67 5.32 0.25
N THR A 202 20.92 4.95 0.45
CA THR A 202 21.50 4.71 1.78
C THR A 202 22.99 5.04 1.81
N GLY A 203 23.52 5.32 3.00
CA GLY A 203 24.96 5.48 3.21
C GLY A 203 25.65 4.21 3.71
N LYS A 204 25.00 3.05 3.61
CA LYS A 204 25.56 1.76 4.01
C LYS A 204 26.03 0.98 2.78
N ASN A 205 27.24 0.42 2.88
CA ASN A 205 27.72 -0.54 1.88
C ASN A 205 27.00 -1.89 2.10
N TYR A 206 26.04 -2.20 1.23
CA TYR A 206 25.48 -3.54 1.13
C TYR A 206 26.33 -4.40 0.20
N ARG A 207 26.49 -5.68 0.56
CA ARG A 207 27.12 -6.65 -0.34
C ARG A 207 26.15 -7.04 -1.44
N ASP A 208 26.69 -7.34 -2.62
CA ASP A 208 25.89 -7.89 -3.72
C ASP A 208 25.11 -9.13 -3.21
N GLY A 209 23.79 -9.07 -3.31
CA GLY A 209 22.88 -10.12 -2.87
C GLY A 209 22.14 -9.86 -1.56
N ASP A 210 22.56 -8.91 -0.74
CA ASP A 210 21.87 -8.60 0.53
C ASP A 210 20.57 -7.81 0.32
N THR A 211 20.40 -7.17 -0.83
CA THR A 211 19.26 -6.27 -1.15
C THR A 211 18.24 -6.87 -2.15
N GLY A 212 18.41 -8.13 -2.52
CA GLY A 212 17.50 -8.79 -3.46
C GLY A 212 17.46 -8.13 -4.84
N SER A 213 16.28 -7.67 -5.26
CA SER A 213 16.06 -7.02 -6.57
C SER A 213 16.32 -5.52 -6.58
N PHE A 214 16.85 -4.95 -5.49
CA PHE A 214 17.00 -3.49 -5.35
C PHE A 214 18.35 -3.02 -5.83
N THR A 215 18.36 -1.91 -6.56
CA THR A 215 19.59 -1.19 -6.92
C THR A 215 19.95 -0.25 -5.77
N VAL A 216 21.11 -0.46 -5.16
CA VAL A 216 21.59 0.41 -4.07
C VAL A 216 22.27 1.63 -4.67
N VAL A 217 21.85 2.81 -4.23
CA VAL A 217 22.46 4.09 -4.53
C VAL A 217 23.20 4.56 -3.28
N ASP A 218 24.52 4.53 -3.33
CA ASP A 218 25.37 4.99 -2.24
C ASP A 218 25.35 6.52 -2.17
N ILE A 219 24.97 7.06 -1.00
CA ILE A 219 24.88 8.50 -0.74
C ILE A 219 26.08 8.98 0.10
N ALA A 220 26.98 8.09 0.50
CA ALA A 220 28.18 8.48 1.23
C ALA A 220 29.06 9.44 0.41
N ASP A 221 29.70 10.36 1.09
CA ASP A 221 30.66 11.32 0.51
C ASP A 221 32.00 11.19 1.23
N ASP A 222 33.09 11.50 0.53
CA ASP A 222 34.44 11.38 1.07
C ASP A 222 34.70 12.34 2.25
N ASP A 223 33.97 13.44 2.34
CA ASP A 223 34.04 14.43 3.42
C ASP A 223 32.96 14.22 4.52
N ASP A 224 32.30 13.09 4.50
CA ASP A 224 31.33 12.73 5.53
C ASP A 224 32.00 12.63 6.92
N TRP A 225 31.41 13.31 7.90
CA TRP A 225 31.91 13.28 9.27
C TRP A 225 30.79 13.09 10.28
N ASN A 226 31.13 12.47 11.40
CA ASN A 226 30.20 12.28 12.51
C ASN A 226 30.94 12.43 13.84
N ALA A 227 30.21 12.84 14.87
CA ALA A 227 30.68 12.85 16.25
C ALA A 227 29.71 12.04 17.11
N ALA A 228 30.23 11.19 17.96
CA ALA A 228 29.43 10.37 18.85
C ALA A 228 30.01 10.43 20.29
N VAL A 229 29.12 10.45 21.25
CA VAL A 229 29.48 10.24 22.64
C VAL A 229 29.70 8.75 22.86
N LEU A 230 30.96 8.36 23.12
CA LEU A 230 31.35 6.97 23.28
C LEU A 230 31.12 6.45 24.69
N ASN A 231 31.34 7.31 25.68
CA ASN A 231 31.20 6.95 27.09
C ASN A 231 30.83 8.19 27.91
N VAL A 232 30.03 8.01 28.93
CA VAL A 232 29.72 9.03 29.94
C VAL A 232 29.88 8.37 31.32
N THR A 233 30.75 8.92 32.16
CA THR A 233 30.90 8.51 33.53
C THR A 233 30.50 9.66 34.46
N ALA A 234 29.80 9.33 35.53
CA ALA A 234 29.44 10.27 36.60
C ALA A 234 30.17 9.90 37.88
N GLU A 235 30.94 10.82 38.41
CA GLU A 235 31.64 10.66 39.70
C GLU A 235 31.06 11.62 40.74
N LEU A 236 30.91 11.11 41.98
CA LEU A 236 30.57 11.94 43.12
C LEU A 236 31.85 12.61 43.65
N ASP A 237 31.84 13.93 43.69
CA ASP A 237 32.91 14.70 44.30
C ASP A 237 32.34 15.47 45.52
N ASP A 238 33.16 15.58 46.59
CA ASP A 238 32.79 16.31 47.82
C ASP A 238 32.57 17.81 47.57
N ALA A 239 33.14 18.37 46.51
CA ALA A 239 33.05 19.80 46.16
C ALA A 239 31.92 20.13 45.18
N SER A 240 31.47 19.15 44.41
CA SER A 240 30.37 19.30 43.44
C SER A 240 29.59 17.98 43.38
N PRO A 241 28.26 18.00 43.49
CA PRO A 241 27.49 16.77 43.71
C PRO A 241 27.67 15.73 42.60
N TYR A 242 28.03 16.16 41.37
CA TYR A 242 28.31 15.24 40.26
C TYR A 242 29.31 15.86 39.28
N THR A 243 30.36 15.13 38.95
CA THR A 243 31.22 15.43 37.81
C THR A 243 30.93 14.45 36.68
N PHE A 244 30.57 14.95 35.50
CA PHE A 244 30.34 14.14 34.31
C PHE A 244 31.54 14.21 33.38
N ASN A 245 32.15 13.06 33.11
CA ASN A 245 33.19 12.93 32.10
C ASN A 245 32.60 12.26 30.87
N ALA A 246 32.59 12.96 29.74
CA ALA A 246 32.12 12.43 28.44
C ALA A 246 33.29 12.23 27.50
N GLU A 247 33.42 11.02 26.95
CA GLU A 247 34.35 10.71 25.88
C GLU A 247 33.61 10.87 24.56
N VAL A 248 34.11 11.76 23.69
CA VAL A 248 33.53 12.05 22.37
C VAL A 248 34.46 11.54 21.28
N GLY A 249 34.00 10.66 20.42
CA GLY A 249 34.70 10.21 19.21
C GLY A 249 34.33 11.05 18.01
N SER A 250 35.29 11.40 17.19
CA SER A 250 35.10 12.03 15.89
C SER A 250 35.49 11.03 14.81
N PHE A 251 34.60 10.87 13.79
CA PHE A 251 34.77 9.94 12.70
C PHE A 251 34.70 10.72 11.37
N GLY A 252 35.66 10.51 10.47
CA GLY A 252 35.68 11.12 9.13
C GLY A 252 36.48 12.44 9.03
N LEU A 253 36.51 13.28 10.08
CA LEU A 253 37.38 14.48 10.06
C LEU A 253 38.76 14.17 10.65
N GLY A 254 39.83 14.45 9.90
CA GLY A 254 41.20 14.34 10.40
C GLY A 254 41.61 15.44 11.39
N GLN A 255 40.68 16.25 11.89
CA GLN A 255 40.92 17.36 12.83
C GLN A 255 40.26 17.11 14.16
N ALA A 256 40.96 17.39 15.24
CA ALA A 256 40.40 17.36 16.58
C ALA A 256 39.32 18.44 16.72
N MET A 257 38.15 18.07 17.22
CA MET A 257 37.13 19.02 17.62
C MET A 257 37.58 19.71 18.94
N THR A 258 37.62 21.03 18.96
CA THR A 258 37.84 21.85 20.14
C THR A 258 36.55 22.37 20.70
#